data_90c66ce7b7f86af037df4b769f746f6e
#
_entry.id   90c66ce7b7f86af037df4b769f746f6e
#
_cell.length_a   1.000
_cell.length_b   1.000
_cell.length_c   1.000
_cell.angle_alpha   90.00
_cell.angle_beta   90.00
_cell.angle_gamma   90.00
#
_symmetry.space_group_name_H-M   'P 1'
#
loop_
_entity.id
_entity.type
_entity.pdbx_description
1 polymer ?
#
loop_
_entity_poly.entity_id
_entity_poly.type
_entity_poly.pdbx_seq_one_letter_code
_entity_poly.pdbx_strand_id
1 'polypeptide(L)'
;MQNNRFMNTAAATSSQVDVGLRAYMLGVYNHMTTALLLTGFFAFATKMLATTTGPDGQLYLTPLGSALFNTPLQWVVMLAPLGMVFWLSARIQAMSAGKARNMFYLYGAMMGVALSSILIAYTGASVARAFFITAGAFAGLSLYGYTTKRSLSAMGSFMVIGLFGLILASIVNIFMASTQLEFMISIAGVLIFAGLTAWDTQRIKSMYMAGDAADVAAKKSIFGALTLYLDFINMFLFILRLFGNRE
;
A
#
# COMPACT_ATOMS: atom_id res chain seq x y z
N MET A 1 27.27 2.65 45.44
CA MET A 1 25.99 1.94 45.23
C MET A 1 24.92 2.72 44.45
N GLN A 2 24.95 4.06 44.36
CA GLN A 2 23.97 4.86 43.60
C GLN A 2 24.14 4.70 42.07
N ASN A 3 25.36 4.61 41.52
CA ASN A 3 25.59 4.49 40.06
C ASN A 3 24.93 3.24 39.43
N ASN A 4 24.88 2.10 40.16
CA ASN A 4 24.25 0.88 39.65
C ASN A 4 22.73 0.97 39.56
N ARG A 5 22.06 1.78 40.37
CA ARG A 5 20.61 1.99 40.32
C ARG A 5 20.23 2.80 39.06
N PHE A 6 20.97 3.85 38.73
CA PHE A 6 20.70 4.68 37.55
C PHE A 6 20.96 3.90 36.26
N MET A 7 22.01 3.07 36.20
CA MET A 7 22.28 2.22 35.03
C MET A 7 21.20 1.14 34.84
N ASN A 8 20.73 0.51 35.92
CA ASN A 8 19.66 -0.49 35.84
C ASN A 8 18.31 0.12 35.44
N THR A 9 18.01 1.34 35.92
CA THR A 9 16.78 2.05 35.53
C THR A 9 16.83 2.47 34.07
N ALA A 10 17.96 2.98 33.57
CA ALA A 10 18.14 3.36 32.18
C ALA A 10 18.06 2.14 31.22
N ALA A 11 18.67 1.01 31.60
CA ALA A 11 18.60 -0.23 30.84
C ALA A 11 17.18 -0.82 30.82
N ALA A 12 16.46 -0.79 31.93
CA ALA A 12 15.05 -1.22 32.00
C ALA A 12 14.14 -0.34 31.14
N THR A 13 14.35 0.97 31.14
CA THR A 13 13.59 1.92 30.33
C THR A 13 13.85 1.70 28.84
N SER A 14 15.10 1.50 28.42
CA SER A 14 15.44 1.24 27.02
C SER A 14 14.84 -0.09 26.51
N SER A 15 14.87 -1.15 27.32
CA SER A 15 14.25 -2.43 26.94
C SER A 15 12.73 -2.35 26.81
N GLN A 16 12.05 -1.56 27.66
CA GLN A 16 10.60 -1.32 27.55
C GLN A 16 10.24 -0.52 26.30
N VAL A 17 11.05 0.48 25.95
CA VAL A 17 10.88 1.24 24.70
C VAL A 17 11.05 0.34 23.48
N ASP A 18 12.02 -0.54 23.47
CA ASP A 18 12.24 -1.49 22.37
C ASP A 18 11.07 -2.48 22.21
N VAL A 19 10.52 -3.00 23.31
CA VAL A 19 9.34 -3.89 23.28
C VAL A 19 8.11 -3.15 22.76
N GLY A 20 7.88 -1.92 23.24
CA GLY A 20 6.75 -1.09 22.78
C GLY A 20 6.86 -0.70 21.31
N LEU A 21 8.05 -0.31 20.84
CA LEU A 21 8.30 -0.02 19.44
C LEU A 21 8.04 -1.24 18.55
N ARG A 22 8.49 -2.42 18.98
CA ARG A 22 8.23 -3.66 18.26
C ARG A 22 6.73 -3.96 18.17
N ALA A 23 6.00 -3.83 19.27
CA ALA A 23 4.56 -4.03 19.29
C ALA A 23 3.82 -3.05 18.36
N TYR A 24 4.24 -1.77 18.36
CA TYR A 24 3.71 -0.74 17.47
C TYR A 24 3.94 -1.10 16.00
N MET A 25 5.16 -1.45 15.60
CA MET A 25 5.48 -1.82 14.22
C MET A 25 4.78 -3.11 13.77
N LEU A 26 4.66 -4.10 14.65
CA LEU A 26 3.83 -5.28 14.38
C LEU A 26 2.37 -4.91 14.14
N GLY A 27 1.83 -3.95 14.89
CA GLY A 27 0.50 -3.37 14.65
C GLY A 27 0.36 -2.76 13.26
N VAL A 28 1.36 -1.98 12.83
CA VAL A 28 1.42 -1.39 11.47
C VAL A 28 1.34 -2.49 10.40
N TYR A 29 2.21 -3.49 10.48
CA TYR A 29 2.23 -4.57 9.48
C TYR A 29 0.96 -5.45 9.53
N ASN A 30 0.41 -5.72 10.71
CA ASN A 30 -0.84 -6.48 10.85
C ASN A 30 -2.02 -5.77 10.18
N HIS A 31 -2.16 -4.46 10.41
CA HIS A 31 -3.21 -3.67 9.76
C HIS A 31 -3.02 -3.63 8.24
N MET A 32 -1.79 -3.41 7.76
CA MET A 32 -1.46 -3.42 6.34
C MET A 32 -1.79 -4.77 5.69
N THR A 33 -1.33 -5.87 6.28
CA THR A 33 -1.56 -7.23 5.78
C THR A 33 -3.05 -7.56 5.75
N THR A 34 -3.80 -7.18 6.79
CA THR A 34 -5.25 -7.36 6.81
C THR A 34 -5.93 -6.60 5.66
N ALA A 35 -5.53 -5.35 5.42
CA ALA A 35 -6.07 -4.57 4.30
C ALA A 35 -5.70 -5.18 2.93
N LEU A 36 -4.47 -5.70 2.75
CA LEU A 36 -4.05 -6.40 1.53
C LEU A 36 -4.85 -7.69 1.31
N LEU A 37 -5.10 -8.47 2.37
CA LEU A 37 -5.94 -9.68 2.29
C LEU A 37 -7.37 -9.33 1.88
N LEU A 38 -7.95 -8.28 2.46
CA LEU A 38 -9.27 -7.79 2.05
C LEU A 38 -9.27 -7.33 0.58
N THR A 39 -8.23 -6.61 0.16
CA THR A 39 -8.08 -6.20 -1.25
C THR A 39 -8.05 -7.40 -2.18
N GLY A 40 -7.23 -8.41 -1.88
CA GLY A 40 -7.15 -9.63 -2.68
C GLY A 40 -8.48 -10.40 -2.71
N PHE A 41 -9.13 -10.55 -1.56
CA PHE A 41 -10.43 -11.21 -1.45
C PHE A 41 -11.51 -10.51 -2.29
N PHE A 42 -11.67 -9.19 -2.12
CA PHE A 42 -12.67 -8.44 -2.87
C PHE A 42 -12.35 -8.34 -4.36
N ALA A 43 -11.07 -8.27 -4.75
CA ALA A 43 -10.67 -8.31 -6.15
C ALA A 43 -11.05 -9.64 -6.81
N PHE A 44 -10.76 -10.75 -6.14
CA PHE A 44 -11.08 -12.09 -6.64
C PHE A 44 -12.60 -12.34 -6.66
N ALA A 45 -13.30 -12.00 -5.59
CA ALA A 45 -14.75 -12.13 -5.52
C ALA A 45 -15.45 -11.31 -6.60
N THR A 46 -14.99 -10.05 -6.83
CA THR A 46 -15.54 -9.20 -7.88
C THR A 46 -15.27 -9.80 -9.27
N LYS A 47 -14.04 -10.28 -9.54
CA LYS A 47 -13.75 -10.99 -10.81
C LYS A 47 -14.70 -12.15 -11.02
N MET A 48 -14.89 -13.03 -10.03
CA MET A 48 -15.78 -14.20 -10.14
C MET A 48 -17.23 -13.82 -10.45
N LEU A 49 -17.72 -12.73 -9.85
CA LEU A 49 -19.09 -12.27 -10.06
C LEU A 49 -19.24 -11.47 -11.37
N ALA A 50 -18.20 -10.78 -11.80
CA ALA A 50 -18.20 -9.91 -12.97
C ALA A 50 -17.87 -10.62 -14.27
N THR A 51 -17.36 -11.87 -14.23
CA THR A 51 -16.99 -12.62 -15.44
C THR A 51 -17.60 -14.01 -15.47
N THR A 52 -17.81 -14.54 -16.68
CA THR A 52 -18.22 -15.91 -16.95
C THR A 52 -17.42 -16.46 -18.12
N THR A 53 -17.19 -17.76 -18.15
CA THR A 53 -16.50 -18.42 -19.26
C THR A 53 -17.53 -18.88 -20.29
N GLY A 54 -17.38 -18.44 -21.54
CA GLY A 54 -18.23 -18.86 -22.65
C GLY A 54 -17.88 -20.26 -23.17
N PRO A 55 -18.70 -20.79 -24.13
CA PRO A 55 -18.47 -22.12 -24.74
C PRO A 55 -17.15 -22.21 -25.51
N ASP A 56 -16.61 -21.07 -25.93
CA ASP A 56 -15.34 -20.93 -26.65
C ASP A 56 -14.13 -20.83 -25.72
N GLY A 57 -14.34 -20.94 -24.40
CA GLY A 57 -13.29 -20.81 -23.37
C GLY A 57 -12.85 -19.38 -23.09
N GLN A 58 -13.49 -18.38 -23.71
CA GLN A 58 -13.19 -16.96 -23.48
C GLN A 58 -13.95 -16.38 -22.28
N LEU A 59 -13.35 -15.37 -21.65
CA LEU A 59 -13.97 -14.64 -20.54
C LEU A 59 -14.91 -13.57 -21.09
N TYR A 60 -16.16 -13.62 -20.65
CA TYR A 60 -17.19 -12.63 -20.94
C TYR A 60 -17.61 -11.91 -19.67
N LEU A 61 -18.00 -10.64 -19.80
CA LEU A 61 -18.56 -9.90 -18.68
C LEU A 61 -20.00 -10.32 -18.42
N THR A 62 -20.33 -10.57 -17.17
CA THR A 62 -21.71 -10.73 -16.71
C THR A 62 -22.44 -9.37 -16.75
N PRO A 63 -23.78 -9.32 -16.55
CA PRO A 63 -24.49 -8.06 -16.39
C PRO A 63 -23.90 -7.16 -15.31
N LEU A 64 -23.44 -7.75 -14.20
CA LEU A 64 -22.72 -7.03 -13.13
C LEU A 64 -21.38 -6.49 -13.62
N GLY A 65 -20.59 -7.32 -14.31
CA GLY A 65 -19.32 -6.90 -14.89
C GLY A 65 -19.48 -5.75 -15.89
N SER A 66 -20.47 -5.86 -16.78
CA SER A 66 -20.80 -4.80 -17.73
C SER A 66 -21.22 -3.52 -17.02
N ALA A 67 -22.00 -3.61 -15.95
CA ALA A 67 -22.39 -2.44 -15.15
C ALA A 67 -21.17 -1.77 -14.50
N LEU A 68 -20.24 -2.55 -13.95
CA LEU A 68 -19.07 -2.02 -13.24
C LEU A 68 -17.99 -1.44 -14.18
N PHE A 69 -17.81 -2.01 -15.40
CA PHE A 69 -16.64 -1.68 -16.24
C PHE A 69 -16.99 -1.06 -17.60
N ASN A 70 -18.24 -1.17 -18.06
CA ASN A 70 -18.67 -0.64 -19.35
C ASN A 70 -19.70 0.50 -19.25
N THR A 71 -20.01 0.98 -18.03
CA THR A 71 -20.90 2.11 -17.81
C THR A 71 -20.13 3.27 -17.14
N PRO A 72 -20.72 4.46 -17.01
CA PRO A 72 -20.12 5.55 -16.24
C PRO A 72 -19.78 5.19 -14.79
N LEU A 73 -20.35 4.09 -14.24
CA LEU A 73 -20.04 3.58 -12.90
C LEU A 73 -18.54 3.16 -12.78
N GLN A 74 -17.88 2.78 -13.87
CA GLN A 74 -16.43 2.50 -13.87
C GLN A 74 -15.62 3.64 -13.28
N TRP A 75 -15.96 4.88 -13.58
CA TRP A 75 -15.27 6.04 -13.05
C TRP A 75 -15.42 6.17 -11.53
N VAL A 76 -16.62 5.85 -11.02
CA VAL A 76 -16.87 5.82 -9.58
C VAL A 76 -16.02 4.70 -8.94
N VAL A 77 -16.01 3.50 -9.51
CA VAL A 77 -15.22 2.37 -9.00
C VAL A 77 -13.74 2.70 -8.97
N MET A 78 -13.22 3.34 -10.02
CA MET A 78 -11.79 3.69 -10.12
C MET A 78 -11.40 4.88 -9.21
N LEU A 79 -12.26 5.88 -9.07
CA LEU A 79 -11.94 7.12 -8.36
C LEU A 79 -12.35 7.11 -6.87
N ALA A 80 -13.30 6.26 -6.48
CA ALA A 80 -13.76 6.19 -5.09
C ALA A 80 -12.64 5.83 -4.10
N PRO A 81 -11.72 4.87 -4.37
CA PRO A 81 -10.58 4.64 -3.50
C PRO A 81 -9.68 5.88 -3.36
N LEU A 82 -9.47 6.62 -4.45
CA LEU A 82 -8.68 7.85 -4.43
C LEU A 82 -9.32 8.92 -3.53
N GLY A 83 -10.62 9.15 -3.67
CA GLY A 83 -11.36 10.04 -2.77
C GLY A 83 -11.32 9.58 -1.32
N MET A 84 -11.49 8.28 -1.09
CA MET A 84 -11.49 7.67 0.25
C MET A 84 -10.12 7.81 0.94
N VAL A 85 -9.00 7.62 0.24
CA VAL A 85 -7.67 7.75 0.86
C VAL A 85 -7.37 9.19 1.28
N PHE A 86 -7.74 10.18 0.46
CA PHE A 86 -7.58 11.59 0.85
C PHE A 86 -8.45 11.94 2.05
N TRP A 87 -9.71 11.52 2.04
CA TRP A 87 -10.62 11.74 3.16
C TRP A 87 -10.14 11.06 4.44
N LEU A 88 -9.71 9.79 4.36
CA LEU A 88 -9.19 9.04 5.49
C LEU A 88 -7.92 9.69 6.05
N SER A 89 -6.96 10.05 5.21
CA SER A 89 -5.72 10.71 5.60
C SER A 89 -5.97 12.04 6.32
N ALA A 90 -6.94 12.84 5.85
CA ALA A 90 -7.28 14.11 6.45
C ALA A 90 -8.05 13.97 7.78
N ARG A 91 -8.83 12.89 7.94
CA ARG A 91 -9.76 12.73 9.08
C ARG A 91 -9.28 11.75 10.14
N ILE A 92 -8.23 10.98 9.91
CA ILE A 92 -7.78 9.89 10.79
C ILE A 92 -7.52 10.37 12.23
N GLN A 93 -6.98 11.57 12.41
CA GLN A 93 -6.71 12.15 13.73
C GLN A 93 -7.98 12.55 14.49
N ALA A 94 -9.06 12.90 13.77
CA ALA A 94 -10.35 13.29 14.34
C ALA A 94 -11.26 12.10 14.67
N MET A 95 -10.88 10.88 14.28
CA MET A 95 -11.64 9.66 14.54
C MET A 95 -11.11 8.92 15.76
N SER A 96 -11.94 8.04 16.37
CA SER A 96 -11.44 7.00 17.26
C SER A 96 -10.62 5.96 16.49
N ALA A 97 -9.67 5.31 17.16
CA ALA A 97 -8.84 4.27 16.53
C ALA A 97 -9.68 3.15 15.90
N GLY A 98 -10.77 2.71 16.57
CA GLY A 98 -11.69 1.71 16.01
C GLY A 98 -12.35 2.16 14.71
N LYS A 99 -12.80 3.41 14.63
CA LYS A 99 -13.39 3.96 13.40
C LYS A 99 -12.33 4.09 12.29
N ALA A 100 -11.14 4.60 12.60
CA ALA A 100 -10.05 4.72 11.65
C ALA A 100 -9.67 3.35 11.05
N ARG A 101 -9.56 2.31 11.89
CA ARG A 101 -9.29 0.94 11.46
C ARG A 101 -10.37 0.40 10.51
N ASN A 102 -11.64 0.55 10.87
CA ASN A 102 -12.75 0.05 10.05
C ASN A 102 -12.81 0.79 8.70
N MET A 103 -12.55 2.09 8.68
CA MET A 103 -12.47 2.87 7.44
C MET A 103 -11.28 2.46 6.58
N PHE A 104 -10.14 2.14 7.18
CA PHE A 104 -8.99 1.62 6.44
C PHE A 104 -9.28 0.23 5.82
N TYR A 105 -9.98 -0.64 6.53
CA TYR A 105 -10.36 -1.95 5.99
C TYR A 105 -11.43 -1.83 4.89
N LEU A 106 -12.37 -0.92 5.04
CA LEU A 106 -13.32 -0.57 3.97
C LEU A 106 -12.60 -0.04 2.73
N TYR A 107 -11.58 0.82 2.93
CA TYR A 107 -10.71 1.27 1.85
C TYR A 107 -10.03 0.12 1.12
N GLY A 108 -9.47 -0.85 1.87
CA GLY A 108 -8.89 -2.07 1.28
C GLY A 108 -9.89 -2.88 0.46
N ALA A 109 -11.12 -3.01 0.93
CA ALA A 109 -12.20 -3.68 0.19
C ALA A 109 -12.58 -2.93 -1.10
N MET A 110 -12.73 -1.60 -1.04
CA MET A 110 -13.01 -0.76 -2.21
C MET A 110 -11.86 -0.82 -3.23
N MET A 111 -10.62 -0.79 -2.76
CA MET A 111 -9.45 -0.97 -3.63
C MET A 111 -9.48 -2.34 -4.31
N GLY A 112 -9.90 -3.39 -3.61
CA GLY A 112 -10.09 -4.73 -4.19
C GLY A 112 -11.08 -4.73 -5.34
N VAL A 113 -12.25 -4.10 -5.17
CA VAL A 113 -13.23 -3.95 -6.25
C VAL A 113 -12.63 -3.20 -7.44
N ALA A 114 -11.91 -2.11 -7.21
CA ALA A 114 -11.26 -1.35 -8.29
C ALA A 114 -10.17 -2.17 -9.01
N LEU A 115 -9.36 -2.93 -8.26
CA LEU A 115 -8.28 -3.76 -8.82
C LEU A 115 -8.77 -5.06 -9.48
N SER A 116 -10.05 -5.41 -9.37
CA SER A 116 -10.60 -6.59 -10.05
C SER A 116 -10.49 -6.48 -11.58
N SER A 117 -10.54 -5.27 -12.14
CA SER A 117 -10.27 -5.02 -13.56
C SER A 117 -8.87 -5.50 -13.99
N ILE A 118 -7.89 -5.41 -13.11
CA ILE A 118 -6.53 -5.91 -13.33
C ILE A 118 -6.50 -7.44 -13.36
N LEU A 119 -7.26 -8.09 -12.47
CA LEU A 119 -7.38 -9.54 -12.46
C LEU A 119 -8.11 -10.08 -13.71
N ILE A 120 -8.88 -9.24 -14.39
CA ILE A 120 -9.54 -9.56 -15.67
C ILE A 120 -8.57 -9.36 -16.84
N ALA A 121 -7.73 -8.32 -16.78
CA ALA A 121 -6.83 -7.94 -17.87
C ALA A 121 -5.50 -8.69 -17.90
N TYR A 122 -5.08 -9.33 -16.80
CA TYR A 122 -3.82 -10.03 -16.68
C TYR A 122 -4.02 -11.49 -16.28
N THR A 123 -3.14 -12.38 -16.77
CA THR A 123 -3.18 -13.78 -16.37
C THR A 123 -2.96 -13.96 -14.88
N GLY A 124 -3.67 -14.91 -14.27
CA GLY A 124 -3.53 -15.17 -12.83
C GLY A 124 -2.10 -15.49 -12.40
N ALA A 125 -1.32 -16.18 -13.27
CA ALA A 125 0.10 -16.46 -13.04
C ALA A 125 0.95 -15.19 -13.01
N SER A 126 0.67 -14.20 -13.86
CA SER A 126 1.36 -12.90 -13.86
C SER A 126 1.07 -12.10 -12.61
N VAL A 127 -0.20 -12.06 -12.19
CA VAL A 127 -0.63 -11.39 -10.95
C VAL A 127 0.06 -12.00 -9.72
N ALA A 128 0.05 -13.34 -9.61
CA ALA A 128 0.71 -14.04 -8.51
C ALA A 128 2.23 -13.77 -8.50
N ARG A 129 2.89 -13.85 -9.67
CA ARG A 129 4.33 -13.56 -9.80
C ARG A 129 4.65 -12.13 -9.36
N ALA A 130 3.91 -11.13 -9.86
CA ALA A 130 4.11 -9.74 -9.49
C ALA A 130 3.89 -9.52 -7.98
N PHE A 131 2.88 -10.16 -7.40
CA PHE A 131 2.61 -10.09 -5.97
C PHE A 131 3.79 -10.61 -5.12
N PHE A 132 4.32 -11.81 -5.44
CA PHE A 132 5.42 -12.38 -4.68
C PHE A 132 6.73 -11.60 -4.87
N ILE A 133 7.01 -11.09 -6.08
CA ILE A 133 8.17 -10.20 -6.30
C ILE A 133 8.02 -8.93 -5.45
N THR A 134 6.85 -8.31 -5.47
CA THR A 134 6.57 -7.12 -4.66
C THR A 134 6.71 -7.41 -3.17
N ALA A 135 6.16 -8.51 -2.68
CA ALA A 135 6.23 -8.89 -1.28
C ALA A 135 7.67 -9.10 -0.81
N GLY A 136 8.50 -9.77 -1.62
CA GLY A 136 9.93 -9.96 -1.33
C GLY A 136 10.71 -8.65 -1.32
N ALA A 137 10.52 -7.80 -2.33
CA ALA A 137 11.15 -6.48 -2.41
C ALA A 137 10.73 -5.59 -1.24
N PHE A 138 9.41 -5.52 -0.97
CA PHE A 138 8.85 -4.75 0.14
C PHE A 138 9.40 -5.20 1.50
N ALA A 139 9.45 -6.50 1.75
CA ALA A 139 10.00 -7.03 3.00
C ALA A 139 11.47 -6.63 3.20
N GLY A 140 12.30 -6.76 2.17
CA GLY A 140 13.71 -6.35 2.22
C GLY A 140 13.88 -4.85 2.44
N LEU A 141 13.14 -4.02 1.71
CA LEU A 141 13.20 -2.56 1.80
C LEU A 141 12.68 -2.05 3.15
N SER A 142 11.59 -2.63 3.63
CA SER A 142 11.01 -2.31 4.94
C SER A 142 11.96 -2.72 6.08
N LEU A 143 12.59 -3.89 5.99
CA LEU A 143 13.62 -4.31 6.94
C LEU A 143 14.82 -3.37 6.94
N TYR A 144 15.27 -2.93 5.75
CA TYR A 144 16.33 -1.93 5.64
C TYR A 144 15.91 -0.60 6.28
N GLY A 145 14.73 -0.07 5.98
CA GLY A 145 14.21 1.16 6.58
C GLY A 145 14.09 1.07 8.11
N TYR A 146 13.67 -0.10 8.63
CA TYR A 146 13.57 -0.35 10.06
C TYR A 146 14.91 -0.40 10.78
N THR A 147 15.95 -1.01 10.16
CA THR A 147 17.22 -1.32 10.81
C THR A 147 18.31 -0.27 10.57
N THR A 148 18.25 0.46 9.44
CA THR A 148 19.28 1.45 9.11
C THR A 148 19.40 2.55 10.14
N LYS A 149 20.66 2.93 10.44
CA LYS A 149 21.00 4.07 11.31
C LYS A 149 21.18 5.38 10.53
N ARG A 150 21.28 5.29 9.20
CA ARG A 150 21.41 6.47 8.33
C ARG A 150 20.05 7.11 8.14
N SER A 151 19.98 8.45 8.18
CA SER A 151 18.75 9.15 7.83
C SER A 151 18.42 8.98 6.35
N LEU A 152 17.22 8.53 6.06
CA LEU A 152 16.70 8.39 4.70
C LEU A 152 15.91 9.64 4.25
N SER A 153 15.87 10.72 5.04
CA SER A 153 15.04 11.91 4.76
C SER A 153 15.38 12.58 3.43
N ALA A 154 16.66 12.70 3.08
CA ALA A 154 17.07 13.28 1.80
C ALA A 154 16.59 12.41 0.62
N MET A 155 16.74 11.09 0.73
CA MET A 155 16.23 10.14 -0.26
C MET A 155 14.71 10.21 -0.37
N GLY A 156 13.99 10.24 0.76
CA GLY A 156 12.54 10.35 0.79
C GLY A 156 12.04 11.63 0.11
N SER A 157 12.66 12.78 0.40
CA SER A 157 12.32 14.03 -0.26
C SER A 157 12.54 13.96 -1.79
N PHE A 158 13.63 13.35 -2.23
CA PHE A 158 13.90 13.13 -3.65
C PHE A 158 12.85 12.21 -4.29
N MET A 159 12.47 11.11 -3.62
CA MET A 159 11.44 10.19 -4.11
C MET A 159 10.06 10.87 -4.20
N VAL A 160 9.71 11.73 -3.25
CA VAL A 160 8.45 12.50 -3.31
C VAL A 160 8.44 13.44 -4.52
N ILE A 161 9.54 14.14 -4.81
CA ILE A 161 9.65 14.97 -6.03
C ILE A 161 9.53 14.06 -7.27
N GLY A 162 10.22 12.93 -7.28
CA GLY A 162 10.13 11.94 -8.36
C GLY A 162 8.70 11.43 -8.58
N LEU A 163 7.93 11.23 -7.50
CA LEU A 163 6.52 10.84 -7.56
C LEU A 163 5.67 11.88 -8.30
N PHE A 164 5.87 13.18 -8.03
CA PHE A 164 5.20 14.23 -8.80
C PHE A 164 5.57 14.18 -10.27
N GLY A 165 6.85 13.99 -10.60
CA GLY A 165 7.30 13.80 -11.98
C GLY A 165 6.66 12.58 -12.64
N LEU A 166 6.55 11.47 -11.92
CA LEU A 166 5.91 10.24 -12.37
C LEU A 166 4.42 10.45 -12.68
N ILE A 167 3.70 11.17 -11.81
CA ILE A 167 2.29 11.52 -12.04
C ILE A 167 2.14 12.37 -13.30
N LEU A 168 2.97 13.41 -13.46
CA LEU A 168 2.93 14.26 -14.65
C LEU A 168 3.25 13.47 -15.92
N ALA A 169 4.28 12.62 -15.89
CA ALA A 169 4.62 11.75 -17.03
C ALA A 169 3.49 10.79 -17.36
N SER A 170 2.79 10.25 -16.35
CA SER A 170 1.63 9.38 -16.55
C SER A 170 0.46 10.12 -17.20
N ILE A 171 0.19 11.35 -16.78
CA ILE A 171 -0.85 12.20 -17.39
C ILE A 171 -0.50 12.49 -18.86
N VAL A 172 0.75 12.86 -19.15
CA VAL A 172 1.22 13.10 -20.53
C VAL A 172 1.07 11.84 -21.37
N ASN A 173 1.38 10.67 -20.80
CA ASN A 173 1.28 9.39 -21.52
C ASN A 173 -0.16 8.99 -21.86
N ILE A 174 -1.17 9.46 -21.13
CA ILE A 174 -2.58 9.26 -21.49
C ILE A 174 -2.89 9.83 -22.87
N PHE A 175 -2.27 10.97 -23.22
CA PHE A 175 -2.47 11.63 -24.52
C PHE A 175 -1.51 11.10 -25.60
N MET A 176 -0.30 10.67 -25.21
CA MET A 176 0.70 10.16 -26.16
C MET A 176 0.50 8.70 -26.51
N ALA A 177 -0.11 7.90 -25.63
CA ALA A 177 -0.28 6.46 -25.75
C ALA A 177 1.02 5.71 -26.13
N SER A 178 2.17 6.18 -25.63
CA SER A 178 3.48 5.64 -25.94
C SER A 178 3.81 4.46 -25.03
N THR A 179 4.00 3.29 -25.62
CA THR A 179 4.42 2.08 -24.90
C THR A 179 5.83 2.19 -24.32
N GLN A 180 6.73 2.90 -25.00
CA GLN A 180 8.08 3.16 -24.48
C GLN A 180 8.05 4.07 -23.26
N LEU A 181 7.23 5.12 -23.29
CA LEU A 181 7.06 6.00 -22.14
C LEU A 181 6.39 5.25 -20.98
N GLU A 182 5.38 4.40 -21.25
CA GLU A 182 4.75 3.55 -20.22
C GLU A 182 5.76 2.61 -19.56
N PHE A 183 6.67 2.02 -20.33
CA PHE A 183 7.75 1.17 -19.80
C PHE A 183 8.71 1.96 -18.90
N MET A 184 9.14 3.15 -19.34
CA MET A 184 10.01 4.02 -18.52
C MET A 184 9.33 4.48 -17.23
N ILE A 185 8.07 4.88 -17.31
CA ILE A 185 7.24 5.24 -16.14
C ILE A 185 7.17 4.07 -15.17
N SER A 186 7.01 2.84 -15.68
CA SER A 186 6.90 1.66 -14.82
C SER A 186 8.21 1.34 -14.11
N ILE A 187 9.36 1.44 -14.79
CA ILE A 187 10.68 1.29 -14.14
C ILE A 187 10.88 2.38 -13.06
N ALA A 188 10.66 3.64 -13.43
CA ALA A 188 10.80 4.76 -12.48
C ALA A 188 9.85 4.58 -11.28
N GLY A 189 8.62 4.13 -11.52
CA GLY A 189 7.64 3.86 -10.47
C GLY A 189 8.10 2.81 -9.47
N VAL A 190 8.64 1.68 -9.95
CA VAL A 190 9.21 0.65 -9.05
C VAL A 190 10.32 1.24 -8.18
N LEU A 191 11.26 1.99 -8.76
CA LEU A 191 12.37 2.58 -8.03
C LEU A 191 11.91 3.62 -7.00
N ILE A 192 10.96 4.47 -7.38
CA ILE A 192 10.40 5.50 -6.49
C ILE A 192 9.69 4.85 -5.31
N PHE A 193 8.78 3.89 -5.54
CA PHE A 193 8.05 3.24 -4.45
C PHE A 193 8.94 2.31 -3.62
N ALA A 194 10.00 1.75 -4.18
CA ALA A 194 11.04 1.06 -3.42
C ALA A 194 11.74 2.01 -2.44
N GLY A 195 12.16 3.19 -2.89
CA GLY A 195 12.76 4.21 -2.04
C GLY A 195 11.79 4.74 -0.99
N LEU A 196 10.53 5.00 -1.36
CA LEU A 196 9.47 5.42 -0.44
C LEU A 196 9.22 4.36 0.64
N THR A 197 9.12 3.08 0.29
CA THR A 197 8.92 1.99 1.26
C THR A 197 9.99 2.00 2.38
N ALA A 198 11.25 2.15 2.02
CA ALA A 198 12.34 2.20 3.00
C ALA A 198 12.25 3.47 3.87
N TRP A 199 12.03 4.63 3.25
CA TRP A 199 11.91 5.90 3.96
C TRP A 199 10.66 5.95 4.85
N ASP A 200 9.50 5.55 4.35
CA ASP A 200 8.26 5.56 5.12
C ASP A 200 8.31 4.58 6.30
N THR A 201 8.93 3.41 6.12
CA THR A 201 9.19 2.51 7.26
C THR A 201 10.03 3.18 8.34
N GLN A 202 11.12 3.89 7.97
CA GLN A 202 11.93 4.64 8.93
C GLN A 202 11.14 5.77 9.58
N ARG A 203 10.35 6.51 8.82
CA ARG A 203 9.50 7.59 9.29
C ARG A 203 8.42 7.09 10.26
N ILE A 204 7.74 5.99 9.91
CA ILE A 204 6.71 5.37 10.77
C ILE A 204 7.33 4.89 12.09
N LYS A 205 8.50 4.25 12.03
CA LYS A 205 9.27 3.89 13.22
C LYS A 205 9.52 5.11 14.12
N SER A 206 9.90 6.25 13.55
CA SER A 206 10.18 7.48 14.29
C SER A 206 8.94 8.15 14.89
N MET A 207 7.73 7.81 14.43
CA MET A 207 6.48 8.30 14.99
C MET A 207 6.10 7.66 16.33
N TYR A 208 6.74 6.54 16.70
CA TYR A 208 6.50 5.88 17.97
C TYR A 208 6.98 6.73 19.14
N MET A 209 6.13 6.90 20.13
CA MET A 209 6.46 7.55 21.40
C MET A 209 5.92 6.69 22.56
N ALA A 210 6.78 6.31 23.50
CA ALA A 210 6.40 5.46 24.63
C ALA A 210 5.34 6.09 25.55
N GLY A 211 5.19 7.42 25.52
CA GLY A 211 4.20 8.17 26.29
C GLY A 211 2.86 8.38 25.59
N ASP A 212 2.68 7.87 24.37
CA ASP A 212 1.40 8.03 23.66
C ASP A 212 0.26 7.29 24.39
N ALA A 213 -0.90 7.96 24.49
CA ALA A 213 -2.12 7.27 24.88
C ALA A 213 -2.46 6.16 23.88
N ALA A 214 -3.07 5.06 24.34
CA ALA A 214 -3.35 3.88 23.52
C ALA A 214 -4.11 4.21 22.21
N ASP A 215 -5.08 5.12 22.24
CA ASP A 215 -5.84 5.57 21.06
C ASP A 215 -4.94 6.32 20.06
N VAL A 216 -4.00 7.13 20.54
CA VAL A 216 -3.05 7.88 19.70
C VAL A 216 -2.07 6.92 19.04
N ALA A 217 -1.48 6.00 19.81
CA ALA A 217 -0.57 4.97 19.28
C ALA A 217 -1.26 4.10 18.22
N ALA A 218 -2.50 3.68 18.48
CA ALA A 218 -3.30 2.91 17.51
C ALA A 218 -3.58 3.70 16.23
N LYS A 219 -3.95 4.99 16.31
CA LYS A 219 -4.17 5.84 15.12
C LYS A 219 -2.88 6.03 14.31
N LYS A 220 -1.74 6.25 14.98
CA LYS A 220 -0.43 6.31 14.31
C LYS A 220 -0.09 5.00 13.59
N SER A 221 -0.39 3.85 14.22
CA SER A 221 -0.20 2.52 13.61
C SER A 221 -1.07 2.33 12.36
N ILE A 222 -2.34 2.73 12.40
CA ILE A 222 -3.26 2.64 11.26
C ILE A 222 -2.82 3.58 10.13
N PHE A 223 -2.37 4.80 10.45
CA PHE A 223 -1.83 5.73 9.47
C PHE A 223 -0.57 5.19 8.80
N GLY A 224 0.35 4.63 9.59
CA GLY A 224 1.54 3.96 9.08
C GLY A 224 1.19 2.77 8.17
N ALA A 225 0.19 1.97 8.56
CA ALA A 225 -0.30 0.86 7.76
C ALA A 225 -0.89 1.31 6.42
N LEU A 226 -1.66 2.40 6.41
CA LEU A 226 -2.20 3.01 5.18
C LEU A 226 -1.06 3.46 4.26
N THR A 227 -0.04 4.13 4.79
CA THR A 227 1.12 4.59 4.01
C THR A 227 1.85 3.43 3.35
N LEU A 228 2.23 2.41 4.13
CA LEU A 228 2.92 1.23 3.59
C LEU A 228 2.04 0.39 2.63
N TYR A 229 0.73 0.37 2.86
CA TYR A 229 -0.22 -0.26 1.95
C TYR A 229 -0.21 0.42 0.58
N LEU A 230 -0.19 1.76 0.56
CA LEU A 230 -0.11 2.53 -0.69
C LEU A 230 1.20 2.26 -1.44
N ASP A 231 2.33 2.23 -0.74
CA ASP A 231 3.62 1.89 -1.33
C ASP A 231 3.59 0.50 -1.96
N PHE A 232 3.06 -0.49 -1.22
CA PHE A 232 2.94 -1.86 -1.70
C PHE A 232 2.08 -1.97 -2.95
N ILE A 233 0.87 -1.42 -2.93
CA ILE A 233 -0.06 -1.51 -4.07
C ILE A 233 0.52 -0.82 -5.30
N ASN A 234 1.11 0.37 -5.15
CA ASN A 234 1.68 1.06 -6.30
C ASN A 234 2.90 0.31 -6.86
N MET A 235 3.81 -0.18 -6.01
CA MET A 235 4.94 -1.00 -6.44
C MET A 235 4.47 -2.27 -7.15
N PHE A 236 3.45 -2.95 -6.62
CA PHE A 236 2.82 -4.11 -7.25
C PHE A 236 2.29 -3.78 -8.65
N LEU A 237 1.57 -2.67 -8.82
CA LEU A 237 1.01 -2.26 -10.09
C LEU A 237 2.10 -1.97 -11.13
N PHE A 238 3.19 -1.33 -10.75
CA PHE A 238 4.31 -1.08 -11.66
C PHE A 238 5.07 -2.36 -12.01
N ILE A 239 5.30 -3.26 -11.05
CA ILE A 239 5.90 -4.57 -11.32
C ILE A 239 5.00 -5.40 -12.25
N LEU A 240 3.70 -5.39 -12.03
CA LEU A 240 2.76 -6.10 -12.90
C LEU A 240 2.75 -5.54 -14.32
N ARG A 241 2.84 -4.21 -14.50
CA ARG A 241 2.96 -3.60 -15.83
C ARG A 241 4.24 -3.99 -16.56
N LEU A 242 5.36 -4.17 -15.81
CA LEU A 242 6.65 -4.54 -16.39
C LEU A 242 6.73 -6.01 -16.80
N PHE A 243 6.14 -6.90 -16.02
CA PHE A 243 6.37 -8.35 -16.17
C PHE A 243 5.09 -9.15 -16.39
N GLY A 244 3.93 -8.50 -16.42
CA GLY A 244 2.63 -9.16 -16.57
C GLY A 244 2.28 -9.40 -18.03
N ASN A 245 1.79 -10.61 -18.31
CA ASN A 245 1.16 -10.95 -19.60
C ASN A 245 -0.33 -10.62 -19.50
N ARG A 246 -0.83 -9.88 -20.49
CA ARG A 246 -2.26 -9.58 -20.63
C ARG A 246 -2.98 -10.75 -21.29
N GLU A 247 -4.20 -11.03 -20.86
CA GLU A 247 -5.13 -11.97 -21.52
C GLU A 247 -5.77 -11.33 -22.74
#